data_08e9ad31079792235e8e28279eef9e3f
#
_entry.id   08e9ad31079792235e8e28279eef9e3f
#
_cell.length_a   1.000
_cell.length_b   1.000
_cell.length_c   1.000
_cell.angle_alpha   90.00
_cell.angle_beta   90.00
_cell.angle_gamma   90.00
#
_symmetry.space_group_name_H-M   'P 1'
#
loop_
_entity.id
_entity.type
_entity.pdbx_description
1 polymer ?
#
loop_
_entity_poly.entity_id
_entity_poly.type
_entity_poly.pdbx_seq_one_letter_code
_entity_poly.pdbx_strand_id
1 'polypeptide(L)'
;MTVIVGRRAKSSECRLVSCNISEACPPFPVPPYPPSEPGVVPCEPPTWAKYVKGVIALMNKNGDVPAFDAVIASCVPLGGGVSSSAALEVATLFFVDQLLGGVSLSRQEKALLCQQAEHRYAGNKCGIMDQFISIMAKEGHALLIDCSQ
;
A
#
# COMPACT_ATOMS: atom_id res chain seq x y z
N MET A 1 -10.35 6.74 -8.57
CA MET A 1 -8.88 6.64 -8.73
C MET A 1 -8.22 7.20 -7.47
N THR A 2 -7.14 6.56 -7.00
CA THR A 2 -6.28 7.08 -5.93
C THR A 2 -4.93 7.49 -6.52
N VAL A 3 -4.44 8.66 -6.14
CA VAL A 3 -3.19 9.24 -6.64
C VAL A 3 -2.29 9.58 -5.46
N ILE A 4 -1.01 9.28 -5.59
CA ILE A 4 0.03 9.68 -4.65
C ILE A 4 1.06 10.51 -5.40
N VAL A 5 1.31 11.71 -4.90
CA VAL A 5 2.35 12.61 -5.42
C VAL A 5 3.36 12.87 -4.31
N GLY A 6 4.63 12.69 -4.62
CA GLY A 6 5.65 12.86 -3.59
C GLY A 6 7.07 12.94 -4.16
N ARG A 7 8.01 13.01 -3.24
CA ARG A 7 9.44 13.10 -3.54
C ARG A 7 10.25 12.40 -2.45
N ARG A 8 11.49 12.05 -2.73
CA ARG A 8 12.43 11.63 -1.68
C ARG A 8 12.59 12.75 -0.64
N ALA A 9 12.48 12.39 0.64
CA ALA A 9 12.70 13.33 1.72
C ALA A 9 14.21 13.64 1.89
N LYS A 10 14.50 14.79 2.46
CA LYS A 10 15.87 15.13 2.92
C LYS A 10 16.16 14.61 4.33
N SER A 11 15.10 14.23 5.07
CA SER A 11 15.16 13.63 6.40
C SER A 11 15.15 12.11 6.32
N SER A 12 15.35 11.45 7.47
CA SER A 12 15.23 10.00 7.61
C SER A 12 13.77 9.52 7.84
N GLU A 13 12.80 10.45 7.86
CA GLU A 13 11.40 10.15 8.15
C GLU A 13 10.51 10.38 6.94
N CYS A 14 9.50 9.54 6.80
CA CYS A 14 8.41 9.71 5.86
C CYS A 14 7.36 10.67 6.42
N ARG A 15 6.81 11.52 5.57
CA ARG A 15 5.67 12.39 5.89
C ARG A 15 4.55 12.15 4.89
N LEU A 16 3.36 11.86 5.43
CA LEU A 16 2.16 11.59 4.64
C LEU A 16 1.06 12.58 5.00
N VAL A 17 0.41 13.11 3.98
CA VAL A 17 -0.79 13.93 4.11
C VAL A 17 -1.87 13.33 3.23
N SER A 18 -3.08 13.18 3.77
CA SER A 18 -4.27 12.79 3.01
C SER A 18 -5.15 14.01 2.74
N CYS A 19 -5.59 14.20 1.50
CA CYS A 19 -6.58 15.21 1.15
C CYS A 19 -8.02 14.80 1.55
N ASN A 20 -8.22 13.53 1.89
CA ASN A 20 -9.56 12.97 2.15
C ASN A 20 -9.81 12.68 3.63
N ILE A 21 -8.77 12.57 4.43
CA ILE A 21 -8.85 12.18 5.85
C ILE A 21 -8.18 13.29 6.67
N SER A 22 -8.93 13.87 7.60
CA SER A 22 -8.44 14.95 8.46
C SER A 22 -7.51 14.47 9.58
N GLU A 23 -7.54 13.17 9.91
CA GLU A 23 -6.65 12.59 10.90
C GLU A 23 -5.20 12.64 10.39
N ALA A 24 -4.37 13.42 11.07
CA ALA A 24 -2.97 13.62 10.70
C ALA A 24 -2.14 12.35 10.93
N CYS A 25 -1.22 12.06 10.01
CA CYS A 25 -0.21 11.04 10.20
C CYS A 25 1.08 11.70 10.71
N PRO A 26 1.51 11.40 11.95
CA PRO A 26 2.81 11.84 12.43
C PRO A 26 3.94 11.35 11.52
N PRO A 27 5.05 12.08 11.38
CA PRO A 27 6.22 11.57 10.71
C PRO A 27 6.66 10.23 11.29
N PHE A 28 7.12 9.32 10.45
CA PHE A 28 7.54 7.99 10.86
C PHE A 28 8.78 7.53 10.08
N PRO A 29 9.66 6.73 10.70
CA PRO A 29 10.78 6.13 9.98
C PRO A 29 10.29 5.16 8.93
N VAL A 30 11.09 4.91 7.88
CA VAL A 30 10.76 3.86 6.90
C VAL A 30 10.61 2.53 7.64
N PRO A 31 9.43 1.88 7.57
CA PRO A 31 9.20 0.64 8.30
C PRO A 31 10.16 -0.46 7.83
N PRO A 32 10.76 -1.22 8.76
CA PRO A 32 11.58 -2.36 8.39
C PRO A 32 10.74 -3.48 7.77
N TYR A 33 11.40 -4.37 7.03
CA TYR A 33 10.74 -5.59 6.54
C TYR A 33 10.25 -6.41 7.76
N PRO A 34 8.99 -6.87 7.75
CA PRO A 34 8.43 -7.55 8.92
C PRO A 34 9.10 -8.91 9.15
N PRO A 35 9.15 -9.38 10.41
CA PRO A 35 9.66 -10.71 10.73
C PRO A 35 8.86 -11.80 10.01
N SER A 36 9.49 -12.95 9.78
CA SER A 36 8.87 -14.09 9.07
C SER A 36 7.70 -14.73 9.83
N GLU A 37 7.59 -14.48 11.14
CA GLU A 37 6.53 -15.02 11.97
C GLU A 37 5.15 -14.53 11.54
N PRO A 38 4.15 -15.42 11.51
CA PRO A 38 2.78 -15.04 11.21
C PRO A 38 2.19 -14.15 12.31
N GLY A 39 1.36 -13.18 11.91
CA GLY A 39 0.66 -12.31 12.84
C GLY A 39 0.53 -10.87 12.33
N VAL A 40 -0.25 -10.09 13.08
CA VAL A 40 -0.41 -8.66 12.81
C VAL A 40 0.77 -7.91 13.40
N VAL A 41 1.43 -7.11 12.57
CA VAL A 41 2.53 -6.24 12.98
C VAL A 41 1.94 -5.01 13.69
N PRO A 42 2.35 -4.70 14.93
CA PRO A 42 1.94 -3.48 15.59
C PRO A 42 2.29 -2.25 14.75
N CYS A 43 1.32 -1.38 14.54
CA CYS A 43 1.52 -0.19 13.74
C CYS A 43 0.81 0.99 14.41
N GLU A 44 1.58 2.05 14.65
CA GLU A 44 1.06 3.28 15.27
C GLU A 44 -0.01 3.97 14.42
N PRO A 45 -1.00 4.62 15.07
CA PRO A 45 -2.01 5.42 14.38
C PRO A 45 -1.38 6.44 13.43
N PRO A 46 -2.17 6.96 12.47
CA PRO A 46 -3.59 6.71 12.26
C PRO A 46 -3.88 5.39 11.54
N THR A 47 -5.11 4.89 11.72
CA THR A 47 -5.51 3.58 11.15
C THR A 47 -5.36 3.51 9.64
N TRP A 48 -5.67 4.58 8.91
CA TRP A 48 -5.53 4.61 7.46
C TRP A 48 -4.08 4.48 6.98
N ALA A 49 -3.11 4.96 7.76
CA ALA A 49 -1.70 4.88 7.42
C ALA A 49 -1.12 3.46 7.52
N LYS A 50 -1.81 2.53 8.19
CA LYS A 50 -1.39 1.12 8.30
C LYS A 50 -1.30 0.45 6.93
N TYR A 51 -2.23 0.74 6.04
CA TYR A 51 -2.23 0.24 4.65
C TYR A 51 -0.98 0.72 3.89
N VAL A 52 -0.64 2.00 4.04
CA VAL A 52 0.56 2.60 3.42
C VAL A 52 1.83 2.02 4.04
N LYS A 53 1.94 2.03 5.38
CA LYS A 53 3.12 1.53 6.11
C LYS A 53 3.36 0.04 5.83
N GLY A 54 2.31 -0.77 5.70
CA GLY A 54 2.39 -2.18 5.36
C GLY A 54 3.02 -2.43 4.00
N VAL A 55 2.58 -1.72 2.98
CA VAL A 55 3.15 -1.82 1.63
C VAL A 55 4.62 -1.38 1.62
N ILE A 56 4.93 -0.25 2.27
CA ILE A 56 6.32 0.23 2.37
C ILE A 56 7.21 -0.83 3.01
N ALA A 57 6.78 -1.40 4.14
CA ALA A 57 7.55 -2.41 4.87
C ALA A 57 7.82 -3.66 4.02
N LEU A 58 6.80 -4.18 3.32
CA LEU A 58 6.96 -5.36 2.47
C LEU A 58 7.82 -5.09 1.23
N MET A 59 7.85 -3.86 0.74
CA MET A 59 8.76 -3.45 -0.34
C MET A 59 10.18 -3.18 0.16
N ASN A 60 10.37 -2.94 1.45
CA ASN A 60 11.67 -2.61 2.05
C ASN A 60 12.51 -3.84 2.43
N LYS A 61 12.41 -4.92 1.66
CA LYS A 61 13.09 -6.20 1.95
C LYS A 61 14.61 -6.05 2.07
N ASN A 62 15.20 -5.17 1.27
CA ASN A 62 16.65 -4.94 1.26
C ASN A 62 17.08 -3.67 2.05
N GLY A 63 16.13 -2.95 2.65
CA GLY A 63 16.42 -1.67 3.29
C GLY A 63 16.63 -0.50 2.32
N ASP A 64 16.20 -0.64 1.06
CA ASP A 64 16.49 0.32 -0.01
C ASP A 64 15.43 1.41 -0.20
N VAL A 65 14.26 1.27 0.46
CA VAL A 65 13.18 2.26 0.35
C VAL A 65 13.64 3.57 0.99
N PRO A 66 13.74 4.67 0.23
CA PRO A 66 14.12 5.95 0.81
C PRO A 66 12.95 6.56 1.58
N ALA A 67 13.26 7.39 2.58
CA ALA A 67 12.26 8.25 3.19
C ALA A 67 11.69 9.24 2.17
N PHE A 68 10.43 9.64 2.32
CA PHE A 68 9.74 10.48 1.35
C PHE A 68 8.70 11.41 1.99
N ASP A 69 8.39 12.48 1.27
CA ASP A 69 7.24 13.34 1.52
C ASP A 69 6.19 13.05 0.46
N ALA A 70 4.93 12.76 0.86
CA ALA A 70 3.88 12.45 -0.09
C ALA A 70 2.52 12.99 0.32
N VAL A 71 1.72 13.34 -0.67
CA VAL A 71 0.31 13.71 -0.55
C VAL A 71 -0.53 12.67 -1.27
N ILE A 72 -1.61 12.24 -0.62
CA ILE A 72 -2.55 11.23 -1.12
C ILE A 72 -3.89 11.89 -1.38
N ALA A 73 -4.45 11.69 -2.56
CA ALA A 73 -5.79 12.10 -2.92
C ALA A 73 -6.55 10.93 -3.57
N SER A 74 -7.82 10.75 -3.18
CA SER A 74 -8.65 9.67 -3.71
C SER A 74 -10.06 10.16 -4.01
N CYS A 75 -10.63 9.72 -5.13
CA CYS A 75 -12.06 9.85 -5.40
C CYS A 75 -12.84 8.55 -5.09
N VAL A 76 -12.17 7.54 -4.51
CA VAL A 76 -12.83 6.31 -4.06
C VAL A 76 -13.46 6.60 -2.69
N PRO A 77 -14.78 6.37 -2.51
CA PRO A 77 -15.45 6.61 -1.25
C PRO A 77 -14.85 5.79 -0.10
N LEU A 78 -14.54 6.45 1.01
CA LEU A 78 -14.01 5.78 2.20
C LEU A 78 -15.12 5.05 2.94
N GLY A 79 -14.87 3.80 3.35
CA GLY A 79 -15.83 2.99 4.09
C GLY A 79 -17.08 2.56 3.30
N GLY A 80 -17.11 2.81 1.99
CA GLY A 80 -18.25 2.49 1.12
C GLY A 80 -18.28 1.06 0.59
N GLY A 81 -17.41 0.16 1.04
CA GLY A 81 -17.33 -1.21 0.52
C GLY A 81 -16.88 -1.31 -0.94
N VAL A 82 -16.23 -0.27 -1.46
CA VAL A 82 -15.75 -0.17 -2.85
C VAL A 82 -14.21 -0.21 -2.91
N SER A 83 -13.61 -0.98 -2.04
CA SER A 83 -12.18 -1.32 -2.06
C SER A 83 -11.23 -0.13 -1.95
N SER A 84 -11.57 0.85 -1.09
CA SER A 84 -10.72 2.03 -0.88
C SER A 84 -9.36 1.67 -0.27
N SER A 85 -9.27 0.61 0.56
CA SER A 85 -8.02 0.06 1.10
C SER A 85 -7.11 -0.45 0.00
N ALA A 86 -7.60 -1.34 -0.85
CA ALA A 86 -6.84 -1.89 -1.97
C ALA A 86 -6.38 -0.80 -2.95
N ALA A 87 -7.23 0.20 -3.22
CA ALA A 87 -6.85 1.34 -4.06
C ALA A 87 -5.68 2.13 -3.46
N LEU A 88 -5.66 2.33 -2.14
CA LEU A 88 -4.57 2.99 -1.42
C LEU A 88 -3.30 2.16 -1.42
N GLU A 89 -3.39 0.86 -1.16
CA GLU A 89 -2.27 -0.07 -1.17
C GLU A 89 -1.60 -0.13 -2.55
N VAL A 90 -2.40 -0.32 -3.60
CA VAL A 90 -1.90 -0.38 -4.97
C VAL A 90 -1.26 0.93 -5.41
N ALA A 91 -1.87 2.08 -5.09
CA ALA A 91 -1.26 3.38 -5.36
C ALA A 91 0.08 3.56 -4.62
N THR A 92 0.14 3.13 -3.35
CA THR A 92 1.37 3.16 -2.54
C THR A 92 2.46 2.28 -3.15
N LEU A 93 2.10 1.07 -3.56
CA LEU A 93 3.04 0.15 -4.20
C LEU A 93 3.67 0.77 -5.45
N PHE A 94 2.86 1.32 -6.36
CA PHE A 94 3.39 1.96 -7.56
C PHE A 94 4.21 3.22 -7.26
N PHE A 95 3.84 3.98 -6.25
CA PHE A 95 4.63 5.13 -5.80
C PHE A 95 6.01 4.71 -5.29
N VAL A 96 6.08 3.70 -4.41
CA VAL A 96 7.35 3.17 -3.88
C VAL A 96 8.18 2.50 -4.98
N ASP A 97 7.54 1.77 -5.89
CA ASP A 97 8.17 1.18 -7.07
C ASP A 97 8.92 2.24 -7.90
N GLN A 98 8.30 3.40 -8.14
CA GLN A 98 8.95 4.53 -8.83
C GLN A 98 10.08 5.15 -8.01
N LEU A 99 9.96 5.25 -6.68
CA LEU A 99 11.06 5.71 -5.83
C LEU A 99 12.28 4.80 -5.88
N LEU A 100 12.06 3.50 -6.05
CA LEU A 100 13.13 2.48 -6.18
C LEU A 100 13.71 2.39 -7.60
N GLY A 101 13.11 3.08 -8.58
CA GLY A 101 13.54 3.01 -9.98
C GLY A 101 13.01 1.78 -10.73
N GLY A 102 11.97 1.17 -10.20
CA GLY A 102 11.33 -0.05 -10.71
C GLY A 102 11.85 -1.30 -10.01
N VAL A 103 10.92 -2.11 -9.48
CA VAL A 103 11.24 -3.41 -8.88
C VAL A 103 10.82 -4.54 -9.82
N SER A 104 11.60 -5.62 -9.84
CA SER A 104 11.34 -6.80 -10.69
C SER A 104 10.27 -7.70 -10.05
N LEU A 105 9.04 -7.15 -9.86
CA LEU A 105 7.88 -7.90 -9.41
C LEU A 105 6.86 -8.00 -10.54
N SER A 106 6.35 -9.20 -10.78
CA SER A 106 5.21 -9.43 -11.66
C SER A 106 3.95 -8.72 -11.11
N ARG A 107 2.95 -8.52 -11.96
CA ARG A 107 1.67 -7.94 -11.53
C ARG A 107 0.98 -8.78 -10.47
N GLN A 108 1.09 -10.11 -10.54
CA GLN A 108 0.54 -11.04 -9.55
C GLN A 108 1.24 -10.87 -8.20
N GLU A 109 2.57 -10.85 -8.18
CA GLU A 109 3.34 -10.63 -6.96
C GLU A 109 3.03 -9.27 -6.32
N LYS A 110 2.82 -8.23 -7.12
CA LYS A 110 2.38 -6.91 -6.66
C LYS A 110 1.02 -6.97 -5.96
N ALA A 111 0.04 -7.71 -6.52
CA ALA A 111 -1.27 -7.90 -5.91
C ALA A 111 -1.18 -8.67 -4.58
N LEU A 112 -0.42 -9.77 -4.57
CA LEU A 112 -0.20 -10.56 -3.35
C LEU A 112 0.51 -9.77 -2.26
N LEU A 113 1.46 -8.90 -2.62
CA LEU A 113 2.13 -8.02 -1.67
C LEU A 113 1.15 -7.05 -1.01
N CYS A 114 0.25 -6.42 -1.78
CA CYS A 114 -0.77 -5.53 -1.24
C CYS A 114 -1.73 -6.28 -0.29
N GLN A 115 -2.23 -7.46 -0.68
CA GLN A 115 -3.04 -8.30 0.19
C GLN A 115 -2.31 -8.67 1.48
N GLN A 116 -1.04 -9.06 1.40
CA GLN A 116 -0.23 -9.38 2.56
C GLN A 116 -0.03 -8.17 3.48
N ALA A 117 0.10 -6.96 2.92
CA ALA A 117 0.16 -5.72 3.69
C ALA A 117 -1.13 -5.50 4.49
N GLU A 118 -2.29 -5.69 3.87
CA GLU A 118 -3.58 -5.57 4.54
C GLU A 118 -3.73 -6.59 5.67
N HIS A 119 -3.39 -7.85 5.42
CA HIS A 119 -3.44 -8.90 6.44
C HIS A 119 -2.53 -8.62 7.63
N ARG A 120 -1.30 -8.19 7.39
CA ARG A 120 -0.27 -8.08 8.43
C ARG A 120 -0.28 -6.75 9.17
N TYR A 121 -0.68 -5.67 8.54
CA TYR A 121 -0.62 -4.32 9.13
C TYR A 121 -1.99 -3.76 9.49
N ALA A 122 -3.01 -3.97 8.67
CA ALA A 122 -4.36 -3.57 9.00
C ALA A 122 -5.14 -4.64 9.81
N GLY A 123 -4.65 -5.90 9.80
CA GLY A 123 -5.30 -7.02 10.49
C GLY A 123 -6.58 -7.50 9.78
N ASN A 124 -6.84 -7.05 8.57
CA ASN A 124 -8.02 -7.39 7.80
C ASN A 124 -7.72 -8.57 6.87
N LYS A 125 -8.32 -9.73 7.13
CA LYS A 125 -8.17 -10.94 6.32
C LYS A 125 -9.09 -10.88 5.09
N CYS A 126 -8.76 -10.05 4.11
CA CYS A 126 -9.48 -9.93 2.85
C CYS A 126 -9.09 -11.02 1.83
N GLY A 127 -9.96 -11.26 0.83
CA GLY A 127 -9.59 -11.99 -0.38
C GLY A 127 -8.67 -11.15 -1.29
N ILE A 128 -8.14 -11.77 -2.36
CA ILE A 128 -7.20 -11.12 -3.29
C ILE A 128 -7.90 -10.25 -4.35
N MET A 129 -9.21 -10.35 -4.49
CA MET A 129 -9.98 -9.81 -5.61
C MET A 129 -9.71 -8.32 -5.87
N ASP A 130 -9.75 -7.51 -4.82
CA ASP A 130 -9.69 -6.06 -4.92
C ASP A 130 -8.32 -5.56 -5.37
N GLN A 131 -7.25 -6.09 -4.79
CA GLN A 131 -5.88 -5.77 -5.20
C GLN A 131 -5.60 -6.30 -6.60
N PHE A 132 -6.09 -7.52 -6.90
CA PHE A 132 -5.84 -8.17 -8.17
C PHE A 132 -6.51 -7.42 -9.32
N ILE A 133 -7.80 -7.06 -9.18
CA ILE A 133 -8.50 -6.31 -10.22
C ILE A 133 -7.92 -4.90 -10.40
N SER A 134 -7.48 -4.25 -9.31
CA SER A 134 -6.87 -2.91 -9.37
C SER A 134 -5.56 -2.88 -10.17
N ILE A 135 -4.82 -4.00 -10.24
CA ILE A 135 -3.55 -4.12 -10.95
C ILE A 135 -3.72 -4.74 -12.33
N MET A 136 -4.65 -5.70 -12.50
CA MET A 136 -4.74 -6.56 -13.68
C MET A 136 -5.82 -6.12 -14.66
N ALA A 137 -6.76 -5.25 -14.26
CA ALA A 137 -7.87 -4.83 -15.09
C ALA A 137 -7.42 -4.24 -16.43
N LYS A 138 -8.19 -4.54 -17.47
CA LYS A 138 -8.07 -3.94 -18.79
C LYS A 138 -9.42 -3.37 -19.21
N GLU A 139 -9.40 -2.22 -19.86
CA GLU A 139 -10.60 -1.60 -20.39
C GLU A 139 -11.36 -2.56 -21.32
N GLY A 140 -12.69 -2.62 -21.17
CA GLY A 140 -13.55 -3.49 -21.96
C GLY A 140 -13.47 -4.98 -21.67
N HIS A 141 -12.79 -5.39 -20.57
CA HIS A 141 -12.62 -6.80 -20.21
C HIS A 141 -13.13 -7.08 -18.81
N ALA A 142 -13.68 -8.27 -18.61
CA ALA A 142 -13.89 -8.87 -17.31
C ALA A 142 -12.69 -9.79 -16.96
N LEU A 143 -12.36 -9.91 -15.70
CA LEU A 143 -11.30 -10.78 -15.20
C LEU A 143 -11.91 -11.93 -14.40
N LEU A 144 -11.64 -13.16 -14.81
CA LEU A 144 -11.94 -14.35 -14.02
C LEU A 144 -10.75 -14.66 -13.10
N ILE A 145 -11.00 -14.74 -11.80
CA ILE A 145 -10.00 -15.09 -10.79
C ILE A 145 -10.41 -16.44 -10.20
N ASP A 146 -9.57 -17.46 -10.43
CA ASP A 146 -9.71 -18.77 -9.80
C ASP A 146 -8.91 -18.77 -8.48
N CYS A 147 -9.60 -18.88 -7.36
CA CYS A 147 -9.03 -18.92 -6.02
C CYS A 147 -8.99 -20.34 -5.43
N SER A 148 -9.12 -21.37 -6.26
CA SER A 148 -9.19 -22.78 -5.81
C SER A 148 -7.84 -23.42 -5.50
N GLN A 149 -6.71 -22.69 -5.65
CA GLN A 149 -5.34 -23.18 -5.41
C GLN A 149 -4.66 -22.46 -4.26
#